data_027a7136d6469733a2a181b3fcd94038
#
_entry.id   027a7136d6469733a2a181b3fcd94038
#
_cell.length_a   1.000
_cell.length_b   1.000
_cell.length_c   1.000
_cell.angle_alpha   90.00
_cell.angle_beta   90.00
_cell.angle_gamma   90.00
#
_symmetry.space_group_name_H-M   'P 1'
#
loop_
_entity.id
_entity.type
_entity.pdbx_description
1 polymer ?
#
loop_
_entity_poly.entity_id
_entity_poly.type
_entity_poly.pdbx_seq_one_letter_code
_entity_poly.pdbx_strand_id
1 'polypeptide(L)' 'MVVSVRWCPGDEHKLVSCSYDGTLKLWDTRGRLPLHTVAAHEGERAMGCDFHGPKRIISGGTDGRLRLFKLEDSL' A
#
# COMPACT_ATOMS: atom_id res chain seq x y z
N MET A 1 9.29 8.18 5.59
CA MET A 1 9.00 7.47 6.85
C MET A 1 7.77 6.60 6.68
N VAL A 2 7.88 5.32 6.99
CA VAL A 2 6.75 4.39 6.93
C VAL A 2 5.83 4.63 8.12
N VAL A 3 4.53 4.71 7.86
CA VAL A 3 3.52 5.01 8.86
C VAL A 3 2.74 3.75 9.25
N SER A 4 2.45 2.89 8.30
CA SER A 4 1.63 1.70 8.53
C SER A 4 2.04 0.59 7.58
N VAL A 5 1.92 -0.64 8.06
CA VAL A 5 2.21 -1.85 7.29
C VAL A 5 1.09 -2.86 7.56
N ARG A 6 0.61 -3.52 6.51
CA ARG A 6 -0.39 -4.57 6.61
C ARG A 6 -0.02 -5.76 5.73
N TRP A 7 -0.27 -6.95 6.24
CA TRP A 7 -0.07 -8.18 5.49
C TRP A 7 -1.22 -8.44 4.53
N CYS A 8 -0.89 -9.05 3.39
CA CYS A 8 -1.90 -9.46 2.41
C CYS A 8 -2.67 -10.68 2.92
N PRO A 9 -4.00 -10.63 2.97
CA PRO A 9 -4.78 -11.81 3.33
C PRO A 9 -4.53 -12.95 2.33
N GLY A 10 -4.24 -14.12 2.84
CA GLY A 10 -4.02 -15.31 2.01
C GLY A 10 -2.65 -15.41 1.37
N ASP A 11 -1.77 -14.43 1.58
CA ASP A 11 -0.40 -14.48 1.06
C ASP A 11 0.57 -14.01 2.14
N GLU A 12 1.32 -14.94 2.70
CA GLU A 12 2.24 -14.66 3.81
C GLU A 12 3.50 -13.91 3.38
N HIS A 13 3.72 -13.75 2.08
CA HIS A 13 4.92 -13.09 1.56
C HIS A 13 4.68 -11.66 1.09
N LYS A 14 3.43 -11.22 1.03
CA LYS A 14 3.12 -9.88 0.54
C LYS A 14 2.61 -8.98 1.65
N LEU A 15 3.03 -7.73 1.58
CA LEU A 15 2.55 -6.69 2.48
C LEU A 15 2.49 -5.35 1.76
N VAL A 16 1.70 -4.45 2.30
CA VAL A 16 1.60 -3.08 1.82
C VAL A 16 2.08 -2.14 2.92
N SER A 17 2.78 -1.09 2.54
CA SER A 17 3.18 -0.03 3.46
C SER A 17 2.75 1.32 2.92
N CYS A 18 2.50 2.26 3.80
CA CYS A 18 2.28 3.64 3.43
C CYS A 18 3.26 4.56 4.15
N SER A 19 3.54 5.70 3.54
CA SER A 19 4.58 6.61 3.99
C SER A 19 4.10 8.04 4.00
N TYR A 20 4.79 8.88 4.75
CA TYR A 20 4.53 10.32 4.83
C TYR A 20 4.74 11.05 3.50
N ASP A 21 5.46 10.46 2.56
CA ASP A 21 5.62 11.06 1.22
C ASP A 21 4.38 10.87 0.33
N GLY A 22 3.34 10.26 0.87
CA GLY A 22 2.11 10.01 0.12
C GLY A 22 2.10 8.76 -0.72
N THR A 23 3.13 7.92 -0.61
CA THR A 23 3.23 6.72 -1.43
C THR A 23 2.77 5.48 -0.69
N LEU A 24 2.25 4.52 -1.47
CA LEU A 24 2.04 3.15 -1.04
C LEU A 24 3.05 2.26 -1.75
N LYS A 25 3.56 1.28 -1.04
CA LYS A 25 4.46 0.29 -1.64
C LYS A 25 3.97 -1.10 -1.34
N LEU A 26 3.93 -1.92 -2.37
CA LEU A 26 3.63 -3.33 -2.24
C LEU A 26 4.94 -4.10 -2.24
N TRP A 27 5.13 -4.93 -1.22
CA TRP A 27 6.37 -5.67 -1.01
C TRP A 27 6.15 -7.16 -1.07
N ASP A 28 7.17 -7.88 -1.53
CA ASP A 28 7.30 -9.31 -1.32
C ASP A 28 8.50 -9.52 -0.38
N THR A 29 8.27 -10.23 0.72
CA THR A 29 9.32 -10.40 1.75
C THR A 29 10.51 -11.19 1.27
N ARG A 30 10.38 -11.87 0.14
CA ARG A 30 11.49 -12.63 -0.47
C ARG A 30 12.38 -11.75 -1.34
N GLY A 31 11.93 -10.55 -1.67
CA GLY A 31 12.66 -9.60 -2.50
C GLY A 31 13.20 -8.42 -1.70
N ARG A 32 14.07 -7.62 -2.33
CA ARG A 32 14.70 -6.46 -1.71
C ARG A 32 14.08 -5.13 -2.13
N LEU A 33 13.35 -5.15 -3.25
CA LEU A 33 12.74 -3.95 -3.79
C LEU A 33 11.22 -4.08 -3.75
N PRO A 34 10.50 -2.96 -3.65
CA PRO A 34 9.05 -3.03 -3.71
C PRO A 34 8.60 -3.54 -5.07
N LEU A 35 7.53 -4.34 -5.08
CA LEU A 35 6.92 -4.81 -6.31
C LEU A 35 6.27 -3.66 -7.07
N HIS A 36 5.60 -2.76 -6.35
CA HIS A 36 4.96 -1.59 -6.91
C HIS A 36 5.07 -0.41 -5.95
N THR A 37 5.15 0.78 -6.51
CA THR A 37 5.06 2.03 -5.77
C THR A 37 3.96 2.88 -6.40
N VAL A 38 3.04 3.37 -5.58
CA VAL A 38 1.91 4.17 -6.04
C VAL A 38 1.92 5.50 -5.30
N ALA A 39 1.85 6.62 -6.03
CA ALA A 39 1.71 7.94 -5.44
C ALA A 39 0.23 8.19 -5.12
N ALA A 40 -0.27 7.53 -4.08
CA ALA A 40 -1.68 7.53 -3.75
C ALA A 40 -2.20 8.88 -3.26
N HIS A 41 -1.38 9.62 -2.52
CA HIS A 41 -1.73 10.90 -1.91
C HIS A 41 -0.64 11.92 -2.21
N GLU A 42 -0.44 12.19 -3.50
CA GLU A 42 0.64 13.05 -3.97
C GLU A 42 0.56 14.44 -3.34
N GLY A 43 1.66 14.91 -2.77
CA GLY A 43 1.72 16.17 -2.07
C GLY A 43 1.15 16.15 -0.66
N GLU A 44 0.62 15.02 -0.21
CA GLU A 44 0.03 14.84 1.12
C GLU A 44 0.61 13.59 1.78
N ARG A 45 0.30 13.40 3.06
CA ARG A 45 0.77 12.23 3.79
C ARG A 45 -0.22 11.07 3.66
N ALA A 46 0.30 9.89 3.41
CA ALA A 46 -0.49 8.67 3.56
C ALA A 46 -0.46 8.25 5.02
N MET A 47 -1.61 8.21 5.67
CA MET A 47 -1.72 8.00 7.11
C MET A 47 -2.11 6.58 7.49
N GLY A 48 -2.63 5.81 6.57
CA GLY A 48 -2.99 4.42 6.82
C GLY A 48 -3.27 3.68 5.54
N CYS A 49 -3.10 2.38 5.59
CA CYS A 49 -3.40 1.50 4.47
C CYS A 49 -3.84 0.14 5.00
N ASP A 50 -4.58 -0.58 4.18
CA ASP A 50 -5.00 -1.94 4.51
C ASP A 50 -5.38 -2.66 3.23
N PHE A 51 -5.41 -3.98 3.29
CA PHE A 51 -5.97 -4.79 2.22
C PHE A 51 -7.47 -4.90 2.37
N HIS A 52 -8.16 -4.80 1.25
CA HIS A 52 -9.58 -5.13 1.16
C HIS A 52 -9.70 -6.37 0.26
N GLY A 53 -9.47 -7.54 0.86
CA GLY A 53 -9.31 -8.77 0.12
C GLY A 53 -7.90 -8.90 -0.46
N PRO A 54 -7.60 -10.00 -1.19
CA PRO A 54 -6.23 -10.29 -1.62
C PRO A 54 -5.72 -9.43 -2.77
N LYS A 55 -6.60 -8.67 -3.45
CA LYS A 55 -6.22 -7.93 -4.66
C LYS A 55 -6.60 -6.45 -4.62
N ARG A 56 -7.01 -5.93 -3.47
CA ARG A 56 -7.38 -4.53 -3.34
C ARG A 56 -6.72 -3.92 -2.12
N ILE A 57 -6.32 -2.65 -2.25
CA ILE A 57 -5.69 -1.90 -1.18
C ILE A 57 -6.46 -0.60 -0.99
N ILE A 58 -6.75 -0.26 0.26
CA ILE A 58 -7.37 1.00 0.63
C ILE A 58 -6.32 1.84 1.34
N SER A 59 -6.25 3.13 1.01
CA SER A 59 -5.40 4.07 1.72
C SER A 59 -6.17 5.32 2.12
N GLY A 60 -5.76 5.91 3.24
CA GLY A 60 -6.27 7.20 3.70
C GLY A 60 -5.12 8.17 3.90
N GLY A 61 -5.33 9.43 3.58
CA GLY A 61 -4.30 10.45 3.70
C GLY A 61 -4.79 11.72 4.38
N THR A 62 -3.84 12.64 4.58
CA THR A 62 -4.14 13.93 5.19
C THR A 62 -4.97 14.84 4.28
N ASP A 63 -5.15 14.46 3.02
CA ASP A 63 -6.05 15.15 2.11
C ASP A 63 -7.53 14.88 2.40
N GLY A 64 -7.83 14.04 3.41
CA GLY A 64 -9.19 13.68 3.78
C GLY A 64 -9.85 12.70 2.83
N ARG A 65 -9.09 12.06 1.96
CA ARG A 65 -9.62 11.16 0.95
C ARG A 65 -9.25 9.72 1.24
N LEU A 66 -10.16 8.82 0.86
CA LEU A 66 -9.89 7.39 0.80
C LEU A 66 -9.69 7.02 -0.67
N ARG A 67 -8.69 6.19 -0.92
CA ARG A 67 -8.40 5.70 -2.26
C ARG A 67 -8.37 4.19 -2.26
N LEU A 68 -8.96 3.62 -3.31
CA LEU A 68 -9.00 2.17 -3.50
C LEU A 68 -8.18 1.81 -4.73
N PHE A 69 -7.26 0.88 -4.56
CA PHE A 69 -6.41 0.39 -5.64
C PHE A 69 -6.66 -1.08 -5.86
N LYS A 70 -6.79 -1.47 -7.11
CA LYS A 70 -6.94 -2.86 -7.50
C LYS A 70 -5.61 -3.39 -8.01
N LEU A 71 -5.16 -4.50 -7.44
CA LEU A 71 -3.93 -5.15 -7.88
C LEU A 71 -4.21 -6.01 -9.10
N GLU A 72 -3.28 -6.01 -10.04
CA GLU A 72 -3.37 -6.84 -11.22
C GLU A 72 -2.98 -8.28 -10.92
N ASP A 73 -3.53 -9.23 -11.67
CA ASP A 73 -3.22 -10.65 -11.49
C ASP A 73 -1.77 -10.97 -11.82
N SER A 74 -1.11 -10.12 -12.59
CA SER A 74 0.29 -10.30 -12.95
C SER A 74 1.27 -9.96 -11.83
N LEU A 75 0.78 -9.52 -10.71
CA LEU A 75 1.63 -9.19 -9.56
C LEU A 75 2.13 -10.43 -8.81
#